data_38136a3afe0291e34ab6eb67e409296f
#
_entry.id   38136a3afe0291e34ab6eb67e409296f
#
_cell.length_a   1.000
_cell.length_b   1.000
_cell.length_c   1.000
_cell.angle_alpha   90.00
_cell.angle_beta   90.00
_cell.angle_gamma   90.00
#
_symmetry.space_group_name_H-M   'P 1'
#
loop_
_entity.id
_entity.type
_entity.pdbx_description
1 polymer ?
#
loop_
_entity_poly.entity_id
_entity_poly.type
_entity_poly.pdbx_seq_one_letter_code
_entity_poly.pdbx_strand_id
1 'polypeptide(L)'
;STPLYSSAASDVYKRQVQFKGNSFCLPREFDSYVMENVLFKISFPAEFHAQTAVEAAVILHEQVKDQFDEIEKILITTHESAIRIISKEGILNNPADRDHCLQYMTAIGLLKGDLVAEDYEDDVASDPRVDQLREKMFIEEDNRYSQEYLEADKRSIANSIQIFFTDGSSTEKIEVEYPIGHRRRREQGIPLLVEKFERNLATQFSDQRCQEILSLCLDQESLETTSVPEFMNLFIAE
;
A
#
# COMPACT_ATOMS: atom_id res chain seq x y z
N SER A 1 -35.07 7.93 -3.94
CA SER A 1 -35.24 6.47 -3.78
C SER A 1 -34.23 5.76 -4.70
N THR A 2 -33.25 5.08 -4.14
CA THR A 2 -32.31 4.25 -4.90
C THR A 2 -33.10 3.16 -5.59
N PRO A 3 -32.98 2.98 -6.90
CA PRO A 3 -33.76 2.00 -7.61
C PRO A 3 -33.50 0.58 -7.07
N LEU A 4 -34.56 -0.15 -6.80
CA LEU A 4 -34.53 -1.58 -6.39
C LEU A 4 -33.69 -2.47 -7.35
N TYR A 5 -33.41 -1.99 -8.55
CA TYR A 5 -32.64 -2.68 -9.57
C TYR A 5 -31.15 -2.87 -9.21
N SER A 6 -30.54 -1.97 -8.43
CA SER A 6 -29.12 -2.09 -8.08
C SER A 6 -28.88 -3.22 -7.07
N SER A 7 -29.81 -3.47 -6.16
CA SER A 7 -29.70 -4.58 -5.20
C SER A 7 -29.92 -5.93 -5.86
N ALA A 8 -30.90 -6.04 -6.79
CA ALA A 8 -31.14 -7.27 -7.55
C ALA A 8 -29.97 -7.60 -8.47
N ALA A 9 -29.40 -6.61 -9.19
CA ALA A 9 -28.23 -6.82 -10.04
C ALA A 9 -27.00 -7.23 -9.22
N SER A 10 -26.80 -6.65 -8.04
CA SER A 10 -25.73 -7.04 -7.13
C SER A 10 -25.94 -8.47 -6.58
N ASP A 11 -27.16 -8.88 -6.28
CA ASP A 11 -27.46 -10.24 -5.80
C ASP A 11 -27.23 -11.27 -6.93
N VAL A 12 -27.67 -10.98 -8.14
CA VAL A 12 -27.43 -11.84 -9.32
C VAL A 12 -25.95 -11.96 -9.60
N TYR A 13 -25.18 -10.86 -9.58
CA TYR A 13 -23.75 -10.88 -9.75
C TYR A 13 -23.05 -11.74 -8.70
N LYS A 14 -23.37 -11.52 -7.42
CA LYS A 14 -22.79 -12.29 -6.32
C LYS A 14 -23.11 -13.79 -6.44
N ARG A 15 -24.37 -14.14 -6.71
CA ARG A 15 -24.79 -15.54 -6.81
C ARG A 15 -24.24 -16.27 -8.03
N GLN A 16 -24.30 -15.64 -9.20
CA GLN A 16 -23.96 -16.32 -10.46
C GLN A 16 -22.47 -16.19 -10.79
N VAL A 17 -21.85 -15.08 -10.51
CA VAL A 17 -20.45 -14.80 -10.87
C VAL A 17 -19.49 -15.18 -9.73
N GLN A 18 -19.66 -14.61 -8.55
CA GLN A 18 -18.75 -14.87 -7.43
C GLN A 18 -18.90 -16.27 -6.84
N PHE A 19 -20.14 -16.70 -6.59
CA PHE A 19 -20.38 -18.00 -5.96
C PHE A 19 -20.66 -19.12 -6.97
N LYS A 20 -20.74 -18.82 -8.25
CA LYS A 20 -21.02 -19.80 -9.33
C LYS A 20 -22.18 -20.74 -9.01
N GLY A 21 -23.25 -20.21 -8.40
CA GLY A 21 -24.42 -20.95 -7.98
C GLY A 21 -24.28 -21.70 -6.64
N ASN A 22 -23.12 -21.66 -6.00
CA ASN A 22 -22.94 -22.26 -4.67
C ASN A 22 -23.61 -21.41 -3.58
N SER A 23 -24.02 -22.05 -2.49
CA SER A 23 -24.55 -21.34 -1.33
C SER A 23 -23.41 -20.61 -0.60
N PHE A 24 -23.74 -19.41 -0.09
CA PHE A 24 -22.87 -18.73 0.84
C PHE A 24 -22.80 -19.52 2.15
N CYS A 25 -21.61 -19.79 2.63
CA CYS A 25 -21.36 -20.45 3.89
C CYS A 25 -20.43 -19.59 4.73
N LEU A 26 -20.78 -19.38 5.99
CA LEU A 26 -19.86 -18.82 6.99
C LEU A 26 -19.05 -19.99 7.55
N PRO A 27 -17.75 -20.08 7.26
CA PRO A 27 -16.92 -21.23 7.65
C PRO A 27 -16.61 -21.27 9.15
N ARG A 28 -16.87 -20.17 9.86
CA ARG A 28 -16.63 -20.01 11.30
C ARG A 28 -17.58 -18.96 11.90
N GLU A 29 -17.70 -18.94 13.22
CA GLU A 29 -18.45 -17.95 13.96
C GLU A 29 -17.86 -16.54 13.78
N PHE A 30 -18.64 -15.49 14.05
CA PHE A 30 -18.14 -14.11 14.06
C PHE A 30 -17.23 -13.91 15.26
N ASP A 31 -16.06 -13.35 15.00
CA ASP A 31 -15.04 -13.06 15.98
C ASP A 31 -14.14 -11.92 15.47
N SER A 32 -13.08 -11.59 16.19
CA SER A 32 -12.12 -10.51 15.90
C SER A 32 -11.14 -10.82 14.74
N TYR A 33 -11.23 -11.97 14.10
CA TYR A 33 -10.30 -12.43 13.05
C TYR A 33 -10.09 -11.45 11.89
N VAL A 34 -11.03 -10.53 11.66
CA VAL A 34 -10.85 -9.45 10.66
C VAL A 34 -9.69 -8.56 11.07
N MET A 35 -9.65 -8.14 12.34
CA MET A 35 -8.58 -7.29 12.88
C MET A 35 -7.24 -8.02 12.95
N GLU A 36 -7.25 -9.33 13.16
CA GLU A 36 -6.04 -10.16 13.12
C GLU A 36 -5.36 -10.16 11.76
N ASN A 37 -6.15 -10.10 10.68
CA ASN A 37 -5.66 -10.25 9.30
C ASN A 37 -5.68 -8.96 8.48
N VAL A 38 -6.21 -7.85 9.02
CA VAL A 38 -6.24 -6.59 8.28
C VAL A 38 -4.83 -6.10 7.94
N LEU A 39 -4.68 -5.57 6.74
CA LEU A 39 -3.45 -4.89 6.31
C LEU A 39 -3.56 -3.41 6.69
N PHE A 40 -2.66 -2.93 7.55
CA PHE A 40 -2.57 -1.51 7.84
C PHE A 40 -1.79 -0.78 6.73
N LYS A 41 -2.35 0.28 6.19
CA LYS A 41 -1.62 1.16 5.27
C LYS A 41 -0.80 2.16 6.09
N ILE A 42 0.41 1.78 6.43
CA ILE A 42 1.29 2.54 7.34
C ILE A 42 2.26 3.43 6.57
N SER A 43 3.13 2.83 5.74
CA SER A 43 4.27 3.52 5.15
C SER A 43 3.88 4.47 4.03
N PHE A 44 3.21 3.97 2.99
CA PHE A 44 3.01 4.72 1.76
C PHE A 44 1.53 4.83 1.40
N PRO A 45 1.07 5.98 0.85
CA PRO A 45 -0.26 6.12 0.25
C PRO A 45 -0.31 5.46 -1.14
N ALA A 46 0.19 4.22 -1.27
CA ALA A 46 0.28 3.44 -2.50
C ALA A 46 -0.77 2.33 -2.52
N GLU A 47 -1.17 1.90 -3.69
CA GLU A 47 -1.96 0.68 -3.86
C GLU A 47 -1.23 -0.52 -3.22
N PHE A 48 -1.97 -1.48 -2.59
CA PHE A 48 -1.34 -2.48 -1.72
C PHE A 48 -0.35 -3.40 -2.42
N HIS A 49 -0.56 -3.74 -3.68
CA HIS A 49 0.38 -4.57 -4.45
C HIS A 49 1.72 -3.87 -4.71
N ALA A 50 1.77 -2.53 -4.62
CA ALA A 50 2.97 -1.73 -4.80
C ALA A 50 3.73 -1.45 -3.50
N GLN A 51 3.13 -1.65 -2.31
CA GLN A 51 3.74 -1.27 -1.02
C GLN A 51 5.16 -1.77 -0.85
N THR A 52 5.40 -3.05 -1.16
CA THR A 52 6.71 -3.68 -1.02
C THR A 52 7.67 -3.31 -2.15
N ALA A 53 7.16 -2.98 -3.34
CA ALA A 53 7.99 -2.44 -4.42
C ALA A 53 8.49 -1.03 -4.08
N VAL A 54 7.62 -0.17 -3.52
CA VAL A 54 8.03 1.16 -3.04
C VAL A 54 9.04 1.03 -1.90
N GLU A 55 8.83 0.11 -0.94
CA GLU A 55 9.80 -0.13 0.14
C GLU A 55 11.17 -0.57 -0.42
N ALA A 56 11.21 -1.47 -1.40
CA ALA A 56 12.43 -1.88 -2.07
C ALA A 56 13.10 -0.72 -2.84
N ALA A 57 12.30 0.15 -3.48
CA ALA A 57 12.81 1.33 -4.17
C ALA A 57 13.42 2.35 -3.19
N VAL A 58 12.78 2.58 -2.05
CA VAL A 58 13.30 3.46 -0.97
C VAL A 58 14.62 2.92 -0.41
N ILE A 59 14.74 1.60 -0.22
CA ILE A 59 16.02 0.98 0.21
C ILE A 59 17.13 1.21 -0.82
N LEU A 60 16.80 1.17 -2.12
CA LEU A 60 17.76 1.37 -3.20
C LEU A 60 18.10 2.85 -3.46
N HIS A 61 17.27 3.79 -3.00
CA HIS A 61 17.42 5.22 -3.26
C HIS A 61 18.84 5.72 -2.98
N GLU A 62 19.39 5.45 -1.80
CA GLU A 62 20.72 5.92 -1.41
C GLU A 62 21.83 5.39 -2.32
N GLN A 63 21.63 4.25 -2.97
CA GLN A 63 22.58 3.68 -3.90
C GLN A 63 22.53 4.31 -5.29
N VAL A 64 21.36 4.86 -5.69
CA VAL A 64 21.15 5.29 -7.09
C VAL A 64 20.86 6.78 -7.27
N LYS A 65 20.64 7.54 -6.19
CA LYS A 65 20.20 8.94 -6.23
C LYS A 65 21.12 9.89 -7.04
N ASP A 66 22.40 9.56 -7.14
CA ASP A 66 23.40 10.38 -7.82
C ASP A 66 23.78 9.86 -9.22
N GLN A 67 23.12 8.76 -9.72
CA GLN A 67 23.50 8.08 -10.96
C GLN A 67 22.30 7.59 -11.79
N PHE A 68 21.17 8.30 -11.78
CA PHE A 68 19.99 7.92 -12.55
C PHE A 68 20.21 7.85 -14.06
N ASP A 69 21.12 8.68 -14.58
CA ASP A 69 21.46 8.71 -16.01
C ASP A 69 22.22 7.44 -16.42
N GLU A 70 22.92 6.81 -15.49
CA GLU A 70 23.71 5.59 -15.72
C GLU A 70 22.84 4.32 -15.65
N ILE A 71 21.59 4.41 -15.20
CA ILE A 71 20.67 3.30 -15.17
C ILE A 71 20.31 2.88 -16.60
N GLU A 72 20.59 1.64 -16.95
CA GLU A 72 20.19 1.01 -18.22
C GLU A 72 18.81 0.36 -18.11
N LYS A 73 18.59 -0.41 -17.03
CA LYS A 73 17.39 -1.23 -16.83
C LYS A 73 17.05 -1.33 -15.35
N ILE A 74 15.75 -1.30 -15.04
CA ILE A 74 15.20 -1.60 -13.72
C ILE A 74 14.30 -2.83 -13.88
N LEU A 75 14.65 -3.93 -13.21
CA LEU A 75 13.86 -5.14 -13.21
C LEU A 75 13.00 -5.18 -11.93
N ILE A 76 11.70 -5.18 -12.10
CA ILE A 76 10.72 -5.37 -11.03
C ILE A 76 10.13 -6.77 -11.17
N THR A 77 10.38 -7.62 -10.20
CA THR A 77 9.77 -8.94 -10.13
C THR A 77 8.61 -8.90 -9.14
N THR A 78 7.43 -9.35 -9.57
CA THR A 78 6.18 -9.25 -8.79
C THR A 78 5.28 -10.46 -8.99
N HIS A 79 4.08 -10.43 -8.46
CA HIS A 79 3.06 -11.47 -8.60
C HIS A 79 2.01 -11.10 -9.69
N GLU A 80 1.31 -12.11 -10.21
CA GLU A 80 0.35 -11.96 -11.33
C GLU A 80 -0.71 -10.90 -11.07
N SER A 81 -1.25 -10.82 -9.84
CA SER A 81 -2.29 -9.84 -9.50
C SER A 81 -1.79 -8.40 -9.61
N ALA A 82 -0.54 -8.10 -9.22
CA ALA A 82 0.04 -6.78 -9.37
C ALA A 82 0.20 -6.41 -10.84
N ILE A 83 0.73 -7.30 -11.67
CA ILE A 83 0.85 -7.08 -13.12
C ILE A 83 -0.50 -6.73 -13.73
N ARG A 84 -1.52 -7.48 -13.37
CA ARG A 84 -2.87 -7.34 -13.93
C ARG A 84 -3.58 -6.07 -13.49
N ILE A 85 -3.33 -5.59 -12.26
CA ILE A 85 -4.09 -4.50 -11.66
C ILE A 85 -3.35 -3.16 -11.78
N ILE A 86 -2.03 -3.13 -11.55
CA ILE A 86 -1.28 -1.89 -11.40
C ILE A 86 -0.07 -1.75 -12.34
N SER A 87 0.23 -2.69 -13.21
CA SER A 87 1.23 -2.48 -14.25
C SER A 87 0.62 -1.67 -15.39
N LYS A 88 1.06 -0.43 -15.55
CA LYS A 88 0.54 0.49 -16.57
C LYS A 88 1.67 1.11 -17.38
N GLU A 89 1.50 1.08 -18.69
CA GLU A 89 2.36 1.76 -19.64
C GLU A 89 1.67 3.03 -20.17
N GLY A 90 2.45 3.92 -20.76
CA GLY A 90 1.95 5.14 -21.39
C GLY A 90 1.65 6.28 -20.43
N ILE A 91 0.81 7.22 -20.88
CA ILE A 91 0.55 8.48 -20.19
C ILE A 91 -0.37 8.27 -18.99
N LEU A 92 -0.02 8.87 -17.86
CA LEU A 92 -0.82 8.92 -16.64
C LEU A 92 -1.45 10.32 -16.52
N ASN A 93 -2.77 10.40 -16.64
CA ASN A 93 -3.47 11.68 -16.82
C ASN A 93 -3.85 12.38 -15.50
N ASN A 94 -3.84 11.67 -14.38
CA ASN A 94 -4.34 12.19 -13.10
C ASN A 94 -3.76 11.40 -11.90
N PRO A 95 -3.93 11.90 -10.66
CA PRO A 95 -3.47 11.20 -9.46
C PRO A 95 -3.97 9.76 -9.32
N ALA A 96 -5.22 9.47 -9.73
CA ALA A 96 -5.78 8.12 -9.64
C ALA A 96 -5.14 7.13 -10.64
N ASP A 97 -4.61 7.60 -11.76
CA ASP A 97 -3.81 6.76 -12.66
C ASP A 97 -2.44 6.45 -12.04
N ARG A 98 -1.86 7.42 -11.34
CA ARG A 98 -0.51 7.34 -10.77
C ARG A 98 -0.45 6.46 -9.54
N ASP A 99 -1.42 6.54 -8.63
CA ASP A 99 -1.49 5.72 -7.42
C ASP A 99 -1.84 4.25 -7.68
N HIS A 100 -2.25 3.94 -8.92
CA HIS A 100 -2.47 2.60 -9.45
C HIS A 100 -1.48 2.24 -10.57
N CYS A 101 -0.29 2.83 -10.58
CA CYS A 101 0.80 2.51 -11.51
C CYS A 101 2.05 2.09 -10.75
N LEU A 102 2.37 0.79 -10.81
CA LEU A 102 3.54 0.20 -10.13
C LEU A 102 4.83 0.93 -10.51
N GLN A 103 4.99 1.21 -11.79
CA GLN A 103 6.18 1.88 -12.33
C GLN A 103 6.30 3.33 -11.80
N TYR A 104 5.18 4.05 -11.70
CA TYR A 104 5.20 5.42 -11.19
C TYR A 104 5.61 5.45 -9.71
N MET A 105 4.94 4.66 -8.89
CA MET A 105 5.21 4.59 -7.46
C MET A 105 6.65 4.15 -7.16
N THR A 106 7.16 3.20 -7.93
CA THR A 106 8.57 2.76 -7.84
C THR A 106 9.54 3.87 -8.27
N ALA A 107 9.23 4.61 -9.34
CA ALA A 107 10.06 5.73 -9.80
C ALA A 107 10.17 6.83 -8.73
N ILE A 108 9.06 7.19 -8.08
CA ILE A 108 9.06 8.16 -6.98
C ILE A 108 9.91 7.66 -5.80
N GLY A 109 9.73 6.39 -5.39
CA GLY A 109 10.53 5.79 -4.33
C GLY A 109 12.04 5.83 -4.61
N LEU A 110 12.44 5.56 -5.86
CA LEU A 110 13.84 5.67 -6.29
C LEU A 110 14.35 7.12 -6.31
N LEU A 111 13.53 8.07 -6.77
CA LEU A 111 13.92 9.47 -6.90
C LEU A 111 14.01 10.21 -5.56
N LYS A 112 13.06 9.96 -4.66
CA LYS A 112 12.89 10.73 -3.44
C LYS A 112 13.29 10.00 -2.15
N GLY A 113 13.38 8.69 -2.17
CA GLY A 113 13.58 7.88 -0.97
C GLY A 113 12.35 7.83 -0.06
N ASP A 114 11.18 8.24 -0.57
CA ASP A 114 9.89 8.22 0.10
C ASP A 114 8.76 8.26 -0.93
N LEU A 115 7.51 8.11 -0.47
CA LEU A 115 6.31 8.34 -1.28
C LEU A 115 5.21 8.89 -0.38
N VAL A 116 4.77 10.11 -0.66
CA VAL A 116 3.69 10.80 0.05
C VAL A 116 2.53 11.13 -0.89
N ALA A 117 1.40 11.57 -0.34
CA ALA A 117 0.19 11.82 -1.14
C ALA A 117 0.40 12.91 -2.20
N GLU A 118 1.17 13.93 -1.87
CA GLU A 118 1.53 15.06 -2.74
C GLU A 118 2.34 14.62 -3.97
N ASP A 119 2.99 13.46 -3.92
CA ASP A 119 3.77 12.92 -5.04
C ASP A 119 2.91 12.48 -6.23
N TYR A 120 1.61 12.39 -6.06
CA TYR A 120 0.68 12.08 -7.14
C TYR A 120 0.17 13.33 -7.88
N GLU A 121 0.46 14.53 -7.39
CA GLU A 121 0.02 15.79 -8.03
C GLU A 121 0.79 16.10 -9.32
N ASP A 122 0.22 16.97 -10.16
CA ASP A 122 0.72 17.24 -11.51
C ASP A 122 2.10 17.91 -11.53
N ASP A 123 2.44 18.68 -10.51
CA ASP A 123 3.75 19.32 -10.39
C ASP A 123 4.88 18.30 -10.22
N VAL A 124 4.70 17.30 -9.38
CA VAL A 124 5.67 16.21 -9.22
C VAL A 124 5.67 15.29 -10.45
N ALA A 125 4.49 14.95 -10.97
CA ALA A 125 4.37 14.08 -12.14
C ALA A 125 4.97 14.69 -13.42
N SER A 126 5.14 16.02 -13.48
CA SER A 126 5.78 16.71 -14.60
C SER A 126 7.31 16.63 -14.60
N ASP A 127 7.93 16.08 -13.55
CA ASP A 127 9.37 15.83 -13.54
C ASP A 127 9.74 14.76 -14.58
N PRO A 128 10.52 15.13 -15.64
CA PRO A 128 10.82 14.20 -16.71
C PRO A 128 11.59 12.96 -16.26
N ARG A 129 12.27 13.00 -15.11
CA ARG A 129 12.99 11.85 -14.57
C ARG A 129 12.04 10.71 -14.18
N VAL A 130 10.80 11.03 -13.82
CA VAL A 130 9.78 10.01 -13.49
C VAL A 130 9.51 9.12 -14.70
N ASP A 131 9.20 9.72 -15.85
CA ASP A 131 8.92 8.97 -17.08
C ASP A 131 10.18 8.29 -17.64
N GLN A 132 11.34 8.94 -17.55
CA GLN A 132 12.63 8.33 -17.94
C GLN A 132 12.93 7.04 -17.14
N LEU A 133 12.64 7.02 -15.84
CA LEU A 133 12.80 5.80 -15.03
C LEU A 133 11.73 4.77 -15.37
N ARG A 134 10.48 5.18 -15.56
CA ARG A 134 9.38 4.28 -15.95
C ARG A 134 9.68 3.54 -17.26
N GLU A 135 10.22 4.23 -18.25
CA GLU A 135 10.60 3.65 -19.55
C GLU A 135 11.71 2.60 -19.45
N LYS A 136 12.56 2.67 -18.40
CA LYS A 136 13.60 1.68 -18.12
C LYS A 136 13.11 0.48 -17.29
N MET A 137 11.84 0.48 -16.82
CA MET A 137 11.30 -0.58 -15.98
C MET A 137 10.74 -1.74 -16.80
N PHE A 138 11.19 -2.95 -16.44
CA PHE A 138 10.68 -4.21 -16.95
C PHE A 138 10.01 -4.98 -15.81
N ILE A 139 8.81 -5.46 -16.05
CA ILE A 139 8.00 -6.15 -15.06
C ILE A 139 7.95 -7.64 -15.41
N GLU A 140 8.34 -8.49 -14.48
CA GLU A 140 8.32 -9.95 -14.64
C GLU A 140 7.53 -10.61 -13.49
N GLU A 141 6.82 -11.68 -13.82
CA GLU A 141 6.16 -12.51 -12.82
C GLU A 141 7.15 -13.49 -12.19
N ASP A 142 7.09 -13.61 -10.86
CA ASP A 142 7.60 -14.79 -10.15
C ASP A 142 6.42 -15.66 -9.73
N ASN A 143 6.35 -16.89 -10.25
CA ASN A 143 5.31 -17.85 -9.93
C ASN A 143 5.22 -18.15 -8.43
N ARG A 144 6.35 -18.11 -7.69
CA ARG A 144 6.38 -18.26 -6.25
C ARG A 144 5.58 -17.12 -5.58
N TYR A 145 5.82 -15.88 -5.99
CA TYR A 145 5.08 -14.73 -5.46
C TYR A 145 3.58 -14.83 -5.73
N SER A 146 3.20 -15.28 -6.93
CA SER A 146 1.79 -15.47 -7.30
C SER A 146 1.11 -16.56 -6.48
N GLN A 147 1.79 -17.67 -6.20
CA GLN A 147 1.27 -18.74 -5.36
C GLN A 147 1.15 -18.31 -3.90
N GLU A 148 2.20 -17.71 -3.33
CA GLU A 148 2.25 -17.28 -1.94
C GLU A 148 1.27 -16.14 -1.62
N TYR A 149 0.95 -15.30 -2.60
CA TYR A 149 -0.13 -14.31 -2.49
C TYR A 149 -1.49 -14.96 -2.24
N LEU A 150 -1.75 -16.13 -2.82
CA LEU A 150 -3.02 -16.86 -2.68
C LEU A 150 -3.04 -17.82 -1.48
N GLU A 151 -1.89 -18.19 -0.93
CA GLU A 151 -1.80 -19.04 0.24
C GLU A 151 -2.41 -18.38 1.49
N ALA A 152 -3.38 -19.03 2.12
CA ALA A 152 -4.13 -18.47 3.25
C ALA A 152 -3.23 -18.08 4.44
N ASP A 153 -2.17 -18.85 4.69
CA ASP A 153 -1.27 -18.61 5.80
C ASP A 153 -0.19 -17.55 5.50
N LYS A 154 0.17 -17.38 4.24
CA LYS A 154 1.15 -16.37 3.82
C LYS A 154 0.50 -15.04 3.48
N ARG A 155 -0.33 -15.01 2.46
CA ARG A 155 -0.89 -13.76 1.92
C ARG A 155 0.20 -12.72 1.70
N SER A 156 1.36 -13.17 1.19
CA SER A 156 2.47 -12.26 0.89
C SER A 156 2.12 -11.33 -0.27
N ILE A 157 2.75 -10.16 -0.29
CA ILE A 157 2.65 -9.19 -1.38
C ILE A 157 4.08 -8.89 -1.81
N ALA A 158 4.77 -9.95 -2.24
CA ALA A 158 6.19 -9.88 -2.52
C ALA A 158 6.47 -9.10 -3.81
N ASN A 159 7.45 -8.22 -3.71
CA ASN A 159 8.08 -7.55 -4.85
C ASN A 159 9.59 -7.56 -4.66
N SER A 160 10.32 -7.53 -5.77
CA SER A 160 11.76 -7.28 -5.72
C SER A 160 12.18 -6.35 -6.84
N ILE A 161 13.25 -5.59 -6.58
CA ILE A 161 13.84 -4.66 -7.54
C ILE A 161 15.33 -4.94 -7.66
N GLN A 162 15.83 -4.94 -8.90
CA GLN A 162 17.25 -4.94 -9.23
C GLN A 162 17.50 -3.92 -10.33
N ILE A 163 18.54 -3.12 -10.17
CA ILE A 163 18.92 -2.05 -11.10
C ILE A 163 20.23 -2.41 -11.78
N PHE A 164 20.26 -2.27 -13.09
CA PHE A 164 21.41 -2.54 -13.95
C PHE A 164 21.90 -1.23 -14.55
N PHE A 165 23.22 -1.05 -14.58
CA PHE A 165 23.86 0.16 -15.07
C PHE A 165 24.54 -0.07 -16.44
N THR A 166 24.76 1.03 -17.17
CA THR A 166 25.36 1.03 -18.51
C THR A 166 26.79 0.52 -18.53
N ASP A 167 27.49 0.52 -17.40
CA ASP A 167 28.83 -0.05 -17.26
C ASP A 167 28.85 -1.57 -17.06
N GLY A 168 27.66 -2.20 -17.03
CA GLY A 168 27.47 -3.63 -16.79
C GLY A 168 27.40 -4.03 -15.32
N SER A 169 27.54 -3.10 -14.39
CA SER A 169 27.29 -3.36 -12.96
C SER A 169 25.81 -3.41 -12.63
N SER A 170 25.48 -3.88 -11.43
CA SER A 170 24.11 -3.90 -10.93
C SER A 170 24.06 -3.77 -9.41
N THR A 171 22.94 -3.34 -8.89
CA THR A 171 22.65 -3.42 -7.45
C THR A 171 22.42 -4.88 -7.02
N GLU A 172 22.46 -5.12 -5.73
CA GLU A 172 21.82 -6.32 -5.19
C GLU A 172 20.31 -6.30 -5.50
N LYS A 173 19.72 -7.49 -5.63
CA LYS A 173 18.27 -7.65 -5.75
C LYS A 173 17.67 -7.45 -4.36
N ILE A 174 16.88 -6.40 -4.17
CA ILE A 174 16.14 -6.15 -2.94
C ILE A 174 14.76 -6.78 -3.05
N GLU A 175 14.47 -7.78 -2.22
CA GLU A 175 13.17 -8.44 -2.12
C GLU A 175 12.51 -8.04 -0.80
N VAL A 176 11.24 -7.61 -0.86
CA VAL A 176 10.39 -7.36 0.30
C VAL A 176 9.14 -8.22 0.18
N GLU A 177 8.98 -9.18 1.09
CA GLU A 177 7.91 -10.18 1.02
C GLU A 177 6.58 -9.65 1.58
N TYR A 178 6.63 -8.94 2.71
CA TYR A 178 5.45 -8.44 3.40
C TYR A 178 5.52 -6.93 3.59
N PRO A 179 4.44 -6.17 3.31
CA PRO A 179 4.41 -4.74 3.64
C PRO A 179 4.43 -4.54 5.16
N ILE A 180 4.91 -3.38 5.61
CA ILE A 180 5.06 -3.08 7.05
C ILE A 180 3.76 -3.24 7.84
N GLY A 181 2.59 -3.06 7.19
CA GLY A 181 1.28 -3.22 7.81
C GLY A 181 0.76 -4.66 7.86
N HIS A 182 1.52 -5.64 7.36
CA HIS A 182 1.13 -7.03 7.37
C HIS A 182 1.23 -7.66 8.78
N ARG A 183 0.36 -8.65 9.09
CA ARG A 183 0.34 -9.33 10.40
C ARG A 183 1.69 -9.89 10.83
N ARG A 184 2.54 -10.31 9.91
CA ARG A 184 3.88 -10.85 10.19
C ARG A 184 4.92 -9.78 10.55
N ARG A 185 4.58 -8.49 10.36
CA ARG A 185 5.44 -7.35 10.69
C ARG A 185 4.81 -6.42 11.74
N ARG A 186 3.89 -6.93 12.57
CA ARG A 186 3.19 -6.15 13.59
C ARG A 186 4.12 -5.47 14.59
N GLU A 187 5.18 -6.15 15.01
CA GLU A 187 6.17 -5.58 15.93
C GLU A 187 6.84 -4.33 15.37
N GLN A 188 7.12 -4.32 14.07
CA GLN A 188 7.65 -3.15 13.37
C GLN A 188 6.55 -2.12 13.05
N GLY A 189 5.38 -2.60 12.64
CA GLY A 189 4.31 -1.78 12.11
C GLY A 189 3.55 -1.01 13.17
N ILE A 190 3.29 -1.58 14.35
CA ILE A 190 2.47 -0.92 15.38
C ILE A 190 3.07 0.42 15.85
N PRO A 191 4.38 0.52 16.20
CA PRO A 191 4.97 1.82 16.54
C PRO A 191 4.80 2.87 15.44
N LEU A 192 5.06 2.50 14.18
CA LEU A 192 4.91 3.40 13.04
C LEU A 192 3.45 3.80 12.79
N LEU A 193 2.50 2.91 13.08
CA LEU A 193 1.07 3.22 13.01
C LEU A 193 0.67 4.26 14.06
N VAL A 194 1.21 4.14 15.27
CA VAL A 194 0.99 5.12 16.35
C VAL A 194 1.58 6.47 15.97
N GLU A 195 2.82 6.52 15.48
CA GLU A 195 3.44 7.75 14.98
C GLU A 195 2.63 8.41 13.85
N LYS A 196 2.11 7.59 12.92
CA LYS A 196 1.22 8.08 11.84
C LYS A 196 -0.08 8.64 12.41
N PHE A 197 -0.67 7.97 13.39
CA PHE A 197 -1.89 8.44 14.04
C PHE A 197 -1.65 9.79 14.73
N GLU A 198 -0.57 9.93 15.48
CA GLU A 198 -0.17 11.18 16.15
C GLU A 198 0.01 12.32 15.13
N ARG A 199 0.76 12.10 14.06
CA ARG A 199 0.93 13.09 12.97
C ARG A 199 -0.39 13.51 12.35
N ASN A 200 -1.30 12.56 12.14
CA ASN A 200 -2.62 12.86 11.57
C ASN A 200 -3.50 13.68 12.54
N LEU A 201 -3.46 13.37 13.84
CA LEU A 201 -4.17 14.14 14.85
C LEU A 201 -3.65 15.59 14.91
N ALA A 202 -2.34 15.79 14.84
CA ALA A 202 -1.71 17.10 14.89
C ALA A 202 -2.10 18.03 13.72
N THR A 203 -2.71 17.51 12.65
CA THR A 203 -3.24 18.34 11.55
C THR A 203 -4.52 19.07 11.93
N GLN A 204 -5.23 18.63 12.97
CA GLN A 204 -6.55 19.14 13.33
C GLN A 204 -6.69 19.55 14.82
N PHE A 205 -5.86 19.02 15.70
CA PHE A 205 -5.99 19.17 17.14
C PHE A 205 -4.76 19.77 17.78
N SER A 206 -4.93 20.42 18.93
CA SER A 206 -3.83 20.88 19.77
C SER A 206 -3.04 19.70 20.35
N ASP A 207 -1.78 19.94 20.74
CA ASP A 207 -0.91 18.92 21.34
C ASP A 207 -1.56 18.24 22.55
N GLN A 208 -2.27 19.03 23.39
CA GLN A 208 -2.99 18.49 24.54
C GLN A 208 -4.07 17.51 24.11
N ARG A 209 -4.89 17.89 23.11
CA ARG A 209 -5.97 17.03 22.60
C ARG A 209 -5.42 15.78 21.92
N CYS A 210 -4.32 15.91 21.19
CA CYS A 210 -3.63 14.75 20.59
C CYS A 210 -3.21 13.74 21.68
N GLN A 211 -2.63 14.21 22.77
CA GLN A 211 -2.22 13.34 23.88
C GLN A 211 -3.41 12.69 24.61
N GLU A 212 -4.52 13.41 24.79
CA GLU A 212 -5.74 12.86 25.35
C GLU A 212 -6.29 11.70 24.50
N ILE A 213 -6.38 11.91 23.17
CA ILE A 213 -6.87 10.90 22.22
C ILE A 213 -5.90 9.70 22.18
N LEU A 214 -4.61 9.95 22.06
CA LEU A 214 -3.59 8.88 22.02
C LEU A 214 -3.61 8.05 23.30
N SER A 215 -3.64 8.68 24.46
CA SER A 215 -3.65 7.98 25.74
C SER A 215 -4.87 7.08 25.86
N LEU A 216 -6.05 7.55 25.46
CA LEU A 216 -7.27 6.73 25.45
C LEU A 216 -7.18 5.57 24.47
N CYS A 217 -6.72 5.82 23.24
CA CYS A 217 -6.67 4.79 22.18
C CYS A 217 -5.60 3.71 22.45
N LEU A 218 -4.57 4.01 23.25
CA LEU A 218 -3.50 3.07 23.59
C LEU A 218 -3.76 2.33 24.91
N ASP A 219 -4.78 2.70 25.67
CA ASP A 219 -5.21 2.02 26.88
C ASP A 219 -6.50 1.24 26.64
N GLN A 220 -6.37 -0.08 26.49
CA GLN A 220 -7.51 -0.94 26.17
C GLN A 220 -8.62 -0.87 27.21
N GLU A 221 -8.31 -0.87 28.51
CA GLU A 221 -9.31 -0.86 29.57
C GLU A 221 -10.10 0.46 29.58
N SER A 222 -9.41 1.57 29.44
CA SER A 222 -10.03 2.89 29.33
C SER A 222 -10.90 3.01 28.07
N LEU A 223 -10.41 2.51 26.92
CA LEU A 223 -11.13 2.54 25.64
C LEU A 223 -12.42 1.70 25.71
N GLU A 224 -12.35 0.48 26.26
CA GLU A 224 -13.51 -0.42 26.38
C GLU A 224 -14.61 0.11 27.32
N THR A 225 -14.22 0.93 28.32
CA THR A 225 -15.15 1.53 29.29
C THR A 225 -15.69 2.89 28.86
N THR A 226 -15.06 3.53 27.86
CA THR A 226 -15.50 4.83 27.33
C THR A 226 -16.73 4.67 26.44
N SER A 227 -17.76 5.45 26.71
CA SER A 227 -18.97 5.45 25.85
C SER A 227 -18.69 6.05 24.48
N VAL A 228 -19.44 5.60 23.45
CA VAL A 228 -19.32 6.14 22.08
C VAL A 228 -19.49 7.66 22.03
N PRO A 229 -20.46 8.29 22.73
CA PRO A 229 -20.56 9.76 22.75
C PRO A 229 -19.32 10.44 23.35
N GLU A 230 -18.76 9.92 24.44
CA GLU A 230 -17.55 10.47 25.04
C GLU A 230 -16.35 10.34 24.10
N PHE A 231 -16.17 9.17 23.49
CA PHE A 231 -15.14 8.97 22.49
C PHE A 231 -15.26 9.96 21.30
N MET A 232 -16.46 10.10 20.74
CA MET A 232 -16.71 11.01 19.60
C MET A 232 -16.49 12.48 19.97
N ASN A 233 -16.77 12.88 21.22
CA ASN A 233 -16.55 14.25 21.68
C ASN A 233 -15.07 14.66 21.66
N LEU A 234 -14.13 13.71 21.78
CA LEU A 234 -12.70 13.99 21.65
C LEU A 234 -12.29 14.46 20.26
N PHE A 235 -13.06 14.11 19.23
CA PHE A 235 -12.78 14.44 17.83
C PHE A 235 -13.58 15.65 17.32
N ILE A 236 -14.25 16.39 18.20
CA ILE A 236 -14.88 17.67 17.85
C ILE A 236 -13.76 18.73 17.86
N ALA A 237 -13.56 19.38 16.70
CA ALA A 237 -12.61 20.50 16.59
C ALA A 237 -13.07 21.67 17.50
N GLU A 238 -12.13 22.32 18.17
CA GLU A 238 -12.36 23.50 19.02
C GLU A 238 -12.62 24.76 18.21
#